data_1212e035c2aaa678ef94f9fc68a00053
#
_entry.id   1212e035c2aaa678ef94f9fc68a00053
#
_cell.length_a   1.000
_cell.length_b   1.000
_cell.length_c   1.000
_cell.angle_alpha   90.00
_cell.angle_beta   90.00
_cell.angle_gamma   90.00
#
_symmetry.space_group_name_H-M   'P 1'
#
loop_
_entity.id
_entity.type
_entity.pdbx_description
1 polymer ?
#
loop_
_entity_poly.entity_id
_entity_poly.type
_entity_poly.pdbx_seq_one_letter_code
_entity_poly.pdbx_strand_id
1 'polypeptide(L)'
;QRLHGGVISGGLDAMAGVAVMAAIGARHMDEAPMQRLHRFGKLGTIDLRIDYLRPASGDHFELRANVLRLGSRVATARMEFLGADGTLLASGAAAYIVS
;
A
#
# COMPACT_ATOMS: atom_id res chain seq x y z
N GLN A 1 -8.58 4.16 -22.87
CA GLN A 1 -8.35 5.17 -21.85
C GLN A 1 -7.12 4.80 -21.04
N ARG A 2 -6.25 5.76 -20.84
CA ARG A 2 -4.97 5.56 -20.18
C ARG A 2 -4.96 6.30 -18.83
N LEU A 3 -4.58 5.62 -17.75
CA LEU A 3 -4.47 6.24 -16.45
C LEU A 3 -3.17 7.04 -16.32
N HIS A 4 -3.28 8.17 -15.66
CA HIS A 4 -2.14 9.03 -15.35
C HIS A 4 -1.28 8.40 -14.24
N GLY A 5 0.06 8.56 -14.35
CA GLY A 5 1.00 8.00 -13.36
C GLY A 5 0.73 8.44 -11.93
N GLY A 6 0.32 9.70 -11.74
CA GLY A 6 -0.01 10.20 -10.40
C GLY A 6 -1.21 9.49 -9.77
N VAL A 7 -2.19 9.10 -10.56
CA VAL A 7 -3.35 8.34 -10.08
C VAL A 7 -2.91 6.94 -9.65
N ILE A 8 -2.03 6.29 -10.44
CA ILE A 8 -1.52 4.97 -10.13
C ILE A 8 -0.71 4.99 -8.83
N SER A 9 0.24 5.92 -8.70
CA SER A 9 1.09 6.00 -7.51
C SER A 9 0.27 6.30 -6.25
N GLY A 10 -0.71 7.21 -6.36
CA GLY A 10 -1.62 7.52 -5.26
C GLY A 10 -2.45 6.32 -4.83
N GLY A 11 -2.97 5.56 -5.81
CA GLY A 11 -3.72 4.34 -5.52
C GLY A 11 -2.89 3.26 -4.85
N LEU A 12 -1.65 3.04 -5.32
CA LEU A 12 -0.75 2.06 -4.74
C LEU A 12 -0.34 2.45 -3.32
N ASP A 13 -0.02 3.74 -3.09
CA ASP A 13 0.32 4.22 -1.76
C ASP A 13 -0.85 4.04 -0.78
N ALA A 14 -2.06 4.38 -1.20
CA ALA A 14 -3.25 4.20 -0.37
C ALA A 14 -3.50 2.73 -0.05
N MET A 15 -3.37 1.85 -1.03
CA MET A 15 -3.58 0.41 -0.83
C MET A 15 -2.54 -0.17 0.12
N ALA A 16 -1.27 0.21 -0.03
CA ALA A 16 -0.20 -0.24 0.85
C ALA A 16 -0.42 0.27 2.27
N GLY A 17 -0.87 1.52 2.43
CA GLY A 17 -1.21 2.08 3.73
C GLY A 17 -2.31 1.28 4.43
N VAL A 18 -3.36 0.91 3.70
CA VAL A 18 -4.44 0.08 4.23
C VAL A 18 -3.92 -1.30 4.64
N ALA A 19 -3.04 -1.91 3.84
CA ALA A 19 -2.44 -3.20 4.19
C ALA A 19 -1.61 -3.12 5.47
N VAL A 20 -0.84 -2.04 5.66
CA VAL A 20 -0.07 -1.82 6.88
C VAL A 20 -1.00 -1.61 8.08
N MET A 21 -2.08 -0.84 7.93
CA MET A 21 -3.07 -0.65 8.99
C MET A 21 -3.69 -1.99 9.41
N ALA A 22 -4.03 -2.84 8.44
CA ALA A 22 -4.57 -4.17 8.74
C ALA A 22 -3.58 -5.04 9.51
N ALA A 23 -2.30 -4.98 9.14
CA ALA A 23 -1.24 -5.72 9.84
C ALA A 23 -1.03 -5.21 11.27
N ILE A 24 -1.08 -3.90 11.49
CA ILE A 24 -1.01 -3.28 12.82
C ILE A 24 -2.20 -3.76 13.66
N GLY A 25 -3.40 -3.71 13.10
CA GLY A 25 -4.61 -4.16 13.80
C GLY A 25 -4.53 -5.63 14.20
N ALA A 26 -4.05 -6.47 13.29
CA ALA A 26 -3.92 -7.91 13.55
C ALA A 26 -2.89 -8.22 14.64
N ARG A 27 -1.81 -7.44 14.71
CA ARG A 27 -0.76 -7.61 15.74
C ARG A 27 -1.24 -7.18 17.13
N HIS A 28 -2.19 -6.25 17.21
CA HIS A 28 -2.63 -5.64 18.45
C HIS A 28 -4.10 -5.90 18.75
N MET A 29 -4.57 -7.10 18.45
CA MET A 29 -5.97 -7.49 18.68
C MET A 29 -6.37 -7.48 20.16
N ASP A 30 -5.42 -7.61 21.06
CA ASP A 30 -5.64 -7.57 22.51
C ASP A 30 -5.82 -6.15 23.05
N GLU A 31 -5.53 -5.13 22.24
CA GLU A 31 -5.71 -3.74 22.63
C GLU A 31 -7.16 -3.29 22.45
N ALA A 32 -7.57 -2.28 23.24
CA ALA A 32 -8.86 -1.63 23.04
C ALA A 32 -8.91 -0.95 21.66
N PRO A 33 -10.10 -0.84 21.04
CA PRO A 33 -10.23 -0.22 19.72
C PRO A 33 -9.63 1.19 19.64
N MET A 34 -9.76 2.00 20.69
CA MET A 34 -9.20 3.35 20.72
C MET A 34 -7.67 3.35 20.68
N GLN A 35 -7.03 2.36 21.32
CA GLN A 35 -5.58 2.22 21.28
C GLN A 35 -5.11 1.85 19.88
N ARG A 36 -5.81 0.94 19.21
CA ARG A 36 -5.48 0.56 17.83
C ARG A 36 -5.65 1.75 16.90
N LEU A 37 -6.71 2.52 17.06
CA LEU A 37 -6.95 3.72 16.26
C LEU A 37 -5.83 4.75 16.45
N HIS A 38 -5.34 4.90 17.67
CA HIS A 38 -4.22 5.79 17.97
C HIS A 38 -2.95 5.37 17.22
N ARG A 39 -2.71 4.05 17.11
CA ARG A 39 -1.57 3.54 16.32
C ARG A 39 -1.70 3.90 14.84
N PHE A 40 -2.90 3.81 14.28
CA PHE A 40 -3.13 4.15 12.88
C PHE A 40 -2.84 5.62 12.59
N GLY A 41 -3.09 6.50 13.56
CA GLY A 41 -2.82 7.93 13.42
C GLY A 41 -1.33 8.27 13.30
N LYS A 42 -0.43 7.35 13.63
CA LYS A 42 1.01 7.55 13.52
C LYS A 42 1.57 7.11 12.17
N LEU A 43 0.75 6.45 11.35
CA LEU A 43 1.18 5.94 10.05
C LEU A 43 1.49 7.08 9.10
N GLY A 44 2.65 7.04 8.47
CA GLY A 44 3.04 8.00 7.45
C GLY A 44 4.00 7.37 6.46
N THR A 45 3.93 7.81 5.20
CA THR A 45 4.82 7.32 4.15
C THR A 45 6.20 7.96 4.31
N ILE A 46 7.23 7.12 4.42
CA ILE A 46 8.63 7.57 4.46
C ILE A 46 9.20 7.61 3.05
N ASP A 47 8.94 6.57 2.28
CA ASP A 47 9.53 6.37 0.96
C ASP A 47 8.56 5.58 0.10
N LEU A 48 8.51 5.94 -1.18
CA LEU A 48 7.63 5.29 -2.15
C LEU A 48 8.35 5.24 -3.48
N ARG A 49 8.53 4.02 -4.01
CA ARG A 49 9.10 3.79 -5.32
C ARG A 49 8.11 3.05 -6.19
N ILE A 50 7.83 3.57 -7.37
CA ILE A 50 6.95 2.95 -8.35
C ILE A 50 7.71 2.81 -9.67
N ASP A 51 7.70 1.61 -10.22
CA ASP A 51 8.24 1.32 -11.54
C ASP A 51 7.06 1.13 -12.50
N TYR A 52 6.95 2.02 -13.48
CA TYR A 52 5.91 1.97 -14.50
C TYR A 52 6.40 1.10 -15.65
N LEU A 53 5.82 -0.08 -15.78
CA LEU A 53 6.30 -1.09 -16.71
C LEU A 53 5.59 -1.04 -18.05
N ARG A 54 4.30 -0.72 -18.05
CA ARG A 54 3.46 -0.69 -19.26
C ARG A 54 2.39 0.40 -19.11
N PRO A 55 1.90 0.94 -20.23
CA PRO A 55 0.78 1.89 -20.17
C PRO A 55 -0.46 1.24 -19.56
N ALA A 56 -1.13 1.97 -18.68
CA ALA A 56 -2.36 1.51 -18.04
C ALA A 56 -3.56 2.03 -18.83
N SER A 57 -4.25 1.12 -19.49
CA SER A 57 -5.47 1.43 -20.25
C SER A 57 -6.51 0.35 -20.00
N GLY A 58 -7.78 0.72 -20.11
CA GLY A 58 -8.90 -0.18 -19.88
C GLY A 58 -9.90 0.41 -18.90
N ASP A 59 -10.91 -0.40 -18.54
CA ASP A 59 -12.03 0.05 -17.73
C ASP A 59 -11.86 -0.22 -16.25
N HIS A 60 -11.07 -1.24 -15.90
CA HIS A 60 -10.84 -1.56 -14.50
C HIS A 60 -9.46 -2.19 -14.32
N PHE A 61 -8.96 -2.09 -13.09
CA PHE A 61 -7.63 -2.51 -12.71
C PHE A 61 -7.69 -3.16 -11.33
N GLU A 62 -6.65 -3.90 -10.98
CA GLU A 62 -6.51 -4.48 -9.66
C GLU A 62 -5.25 -3.93 -8.99
N LEU A 63 -5.41 -3.49 -7.75
CA LEU A 63 -4.30 -3.07 -6.90
C LEU A 63 -4.09 -4.11 -5.82
N ARG A 64 -2.85 -4.54 -5.64
CA ARG A 64 -2.47 -5.48 -4.59
C ARG A 64 -1.37 -4.89 -3.74
N ALA A 65 -1.43 -5.15 -2.45
CA ALA A 65 -0.38 -4.74 -1.53
C ALA A 65 -0.14 -5.84 -0.51
N ASN A 66 1.14 -6.08 -0.23
CA ASN A 66 1.55 -7.06 0.78
C ASN A 66 2.55 -6.41 1.71
N VAL A 67 2.32 -6.56 3.02
CA VAL A 67 3.28 -6.11 4.01
C VAL A 67 4.38 -7.17 4.08
N LEU A 68 5.62 -6.75 3.76
CA LEU A 68 6.78 -7.63 3.80
C LEU A 68 7.30 -7.77 5.23
N ARG A 69 7.28 -6.67 5.98
CA ARG A 69 7.73 -6.65 7.36
C ARG A 69 7.00 -5.54 8.12
N LEU A 70 6.51 -5.87 9.29
CA LEU A 70 5.98 -4.90 10.24
C LEU A 70 6.93 -4.84 11.43
N GLY A 71 7.82 -3.82 11.44
CA GLY A 71 8.71 -3.57 12.55
C GLY A 71 8.05 -2.73 13.63
N SER A 72 8.78 -2.40 14.69
CA SER A 72 8.27 -1.56 15.77
C SER A 72 8.14 -0.10 15.37
N ARG A 73 8.95 0.37 14.42
CA ARG A 73 8.95 1.76 13.96
C ARG A 73 8.65 1.91 12.49
N VAL A 74 9.06 0.94 11.67
CA VAL A 74 8.95 1.01 10.21
C VAL A 74 8.33 -0.27 9.70
N ALA A 75 7.39 -0.11 8.77
CA ALA A 75 6.85 -1.22 7.99
C ALA A 75 7.25 -1.06 6.53
N THR A 76 7.48 -2.18 5.86
CA THR A 76 7.74 -2.19 4.42
C THR A 76 6.68 -3.00 3.71
N ALA A 77 6.29 -2.53 2.52
CA ALA A 77 5.25 -3.16 1.72
C ALA A 77 5.67 -3.22 0.26
N ARG A 78 5.12 -4.20 -0.45
CA ARG A 78 5.23 -4.31 -1.90
C ARG A 78 3.86 -4.17 -2.52
N MET A 79 3.78 -3.50 -3.64
CA MET A 79 2.53 -3.24 -4.33
C MET A 79 2.60 -3.63 -5.78
N GLU A 80 1.44 -3.99 -6.34
CA GLU A 80 1.30 -4.33 -7.75
C GLU A 80 0.06 -3.67 -8.31
N PHE A 81 0.16 -3.17 -9.54
CA PHE A 81 -0.94 -2.61 -10.29
C PHE A 81 -1.12 -3.45 -11.55
N LEU A 82 -2.27 -4.11 -11.65
CA LEU A 82 -2.53 -5.11 -12.69
C LEU A 82 -3.67 -4.65 -13.59
N GLY A 83 -3.56 -4.97 -14.87
CA GLY A 83 -4.67 -4.83 -15.80
C GLY A 83 -5.73 -5.89 -15.57
N ALA A 84 -6.89 -5.73 -16.22
CA ALA A 84 -8.01 -6.66 -16.08
C ALA A 84 -7.65 -8.08 -16.48
N ASP A 85 -6.68 -8.26 -17.37
CA ASP A 85 -6.19 -9.57 -17.84
C ASP A 85 -5.09 -10.16 -16.96
N GLY A 86 -4.73 -9.48 -15.86
CA GLY A 86 -3.67 -9.92 -14.97
C GLY A 86 -2.28 -9.45 -15.35
N THR A 87 -2.12 -8.67 -16.42
CA THR A 87 -0.82 -8.13 -16.82
C THR A 87 -0.31 -7.14 -15.79
N LEU A 88 0.94 -7.30 -15.37
CA LEU A 88 1.57 -6.37 -14.43
C LEU A 88 1.92 -5.06 -15.15
N LEU A 89 1.29 -3.98 -14.76
CA LEU A 89 1.46 -2.67 -15.37
C LEU A 89 2.42 -1.77 -14.59
N ALA A 90 2.42 -1.91 -13.28
CA ALA A 90 3.35 -1.18 -12.41
C ALA A 90 3.62 -1.99 -11.16
N SER A 91 4.79 -1.81 -10.58
CA SER A 91 5.11 -2.41 -9.30
C SER A 91 5.74 -1.37 -8.40
N GLY A 92 5.64 -1.57 -7.10
CA GLY A 92 6.17 -0.60 -6.16
C GLY A 92 6.62 -1.22 -4.87
N ALA A 93 7.37 -0.42 -4.14
CA ALA A 93 7.80 -0.71 -2.78
C ALA A 93 7.68 0.56 -1.95
N ALA A 94 7.29 0.43 -0.71
CA ALA A 94 7.11 1.57 0.17
C ALA A 94 7.58 1.24 1.57
N ALA A 95 8.00 2.29 2.28
CA ALA A 95 8.30 2.22 3.70
C ALA A 95 7.40 3.22 4.42
N TYR A 96 6.89 2.82 5.58
CA TYR A 96 5.99 3.62 6.40
C TYR A 96 6.52 3.71 7.82
N ILE A 97 6.40 4.89 8.42
CA ILE A 97 6.57 5.01 9.85
C ILE A 97 5.29 4.54 10.53
N VAL A 98 5.41 3.73 11.59
CA VAL A 98 4.25 3.13 12.28
C VAL A 98 4.25 3.42 13.78
N SER A 99 5.19 4.21 14.25
CA SER A 99 5.23 4.60 15.65
C SER A 99 5.70 6.03 15.86
#